data_c84986587f776d3075e33468bdd90dee
#
_entry.id   c84986587f776d3075e33468bdd90dee
#
_cell.length_a   1.000
_cell.length_b   1.000
_cell.length_c   1.000
_cell.angle_alpha   90.00
_cell.angle_beta   90.00
_cell.angle_gamma   90.00
#
_symmetry.space_group_name_H-M   'P 1'
#
loop_
_entity.id
_entity.type
_entity.pdbx_description
1 polymer ?
#
loop_
_entity_poly.entity_id
_entity_poly.type
_entity_poly.pdbx_seq_one_letter_code
_entity_poly.pdbx_strand_id
1 'polypeptide(L)'
;MKKKTLSILSLCIALFAAFALVGCGGIASGGGGSTSKSEGKEKAPVAEKTDFIWFKVEMPESVGVSDSAGKNADRVQLTFPENENTTVDRFIPVWQEKMTAEESFAEQAERHTGTFQWEDGDPVEYNGRTWLTGTCKDNGGTYTYLFTDVDTGSVYIMIRNVDLHEKEAETLLNSIEFPDDIKAAVTEARGVEISSIEIK
;
A
#
# COMPACT_ATOMS: atom_id res chain seq x y z
N MET A 1 -24.88 -35.42 16.25
CA MET A 1 -23.89 -34.44 15.72
C MET A 1 -24.61 -33.51 14.74
N LYS A 2 -24.90 -32.29 15.12
CA LYS A 2 -25.71 -31.31 14.35
C LYS A 2 -24.77 -30.38 13.63
N LYS A 3 -24.76 -30.41 12.30
CA LYS A 3 -24.05 -29.47 11.45
C LYS A 3 -24.76 -28.10 11.56
N LYS A 4 -24.07 -27.08 12.02
CA LYS A 4 -24.51 -25.68 11.95
C LYS A 4 -23.92 -25.08 10.67
N THR A 5 -24.77 -24.93 9.68
CA THR A 5 -24.55 -24.11 8.49
C THR A 5 -24.60 -22.66 8.92
N LEU A 6 -23.48 -21.97 8.80
CA LEU A 6 -23.44 -20.50 8.96
C LEU A 6 -23.78 -19.88 7.60
N SER A 7 -24.94 -19.30 7.54
CA SER A 7 -25.41 -18.49 6.40
C SER A 7 -24.92 -17.08 6.64
N ILE A 8 -23.89 -16.65 5.94
CA ILE A 8 -23.48 -15.24 5.94
C ILE A 8 -24.23 -14.57 4.79
N LEU A 9 -25.20 -13.80 5.21
CA LEU A 9 -26.12 -13.05 4.37
C LEU A 9 -25.43 -11.81 3.82
N SER A 10 -25.35 -11.79 2.50
CA SER A 10 -25.08 -10.63 1.67
C SER A 10 -26.00 -9.47 2.04
N LEU A 11 -25.45 -8.38 2.57
CA LEU A 11 -26.19 -7.11 2.64
C LEU A 11 -25.20 -5.95 2.85
N CYS A 12 -24.81 -5.31 1.77
CA CYS A 12 -24.41 -3.91 1.74
C CYS A 12 -24.11 -3.48 0.30
N ILE A 13 -25.16 -3.39 -0.52
CA ILE A 13 -25.15 -2.56 -1.72
C ILE A 13 -26.27 -1.55 -1.52
N ALA A 14 -25.91 -0.30 -1.30
CA ALA A 14 -26.59 0.93 -1.69
C ALA A 14 -26.29 2.04 -0.68
N LEU A 15 -25.45 2.98 -1.12
CA LEU A 15 -25.60 4.39 -0.76
C LEU A 15 -24.37 5.20 -1.20
N PHE A 16 -24.20 5.40 -2.50
CA PHE A 16 -23.44 6.55 -2.98
C PHE A 16 -24.08 7.09 -4.27
N ALA A 17 -25.05 7.95 -4.08
CA ALA A 17 -25.48 8.91 -5.10
C ALA A 17 -26.05 10.11 -4.37
N ALA A 18 -25.33 11.20 -4.36
CA ALA A 18 -25.83 12.57 -4.37
C ALA A 18 -24.84 13.57 -3.77
N PHE A 19 -23.91 14.07 -4.53
CA PHE A 19 -23.48 15.46 -4.42
C PHE A 19 -23.19 15.99 -5.82
N ALA A 20 -24.25 16.43 -6.46
CA ALA A 20 -24.16 17.27 -7.62
C ALA A 20 -24.91 18.59 -7.34
N LEU A 21 -24.21 19.69 -7.56
CA LEU A 21 -24.74 20.96 -7.99
C LEU A 21 -25.56 21.81 -7.01
N VAL A 22 -24.90 22.80 -6.43
CA VAL A 22 -25.44 24.14 -6.21
C VAL A 22 -24.30 25.09 -6.56
N GLY A 23 -24.44 26.03 -7.38
CA GLY A 23 -25.53 26.75 -7.94
C GLY A 23 -24.92 28.02 -8.46
N CYS A 24 -25.25 28.34 -9.60
CA CYS A 24 -24.97 29.60 -10.26
C CYS A 24 -26.00 30.62 -9.82
N GLY A 25 -25.61 31.86 -9.64
CA GLY A 25 -26.61 32.92 -9.61
C GLY A 25 -26.09 34.22 -9.00
N GLY A 26 -25.86 35.22 -9.86
CA GLY A 26 -25.61 36.58 -9.40
C GLY A 26 -25.12 37.50 -10.52
N ILE A 27 -26.08 38.19 -11.14
CA ILE A 27 -25.95 39.17 -12.22
C ILE A 27 -25.42 40.49 -11.67
N ALA A 28 -24.50 41.17 -12.35
CA ALA A 28 -24.68 42.47 -13.00
C ALA A 28 -23.38 43.29 -13.12
N SER A 29 -23.11 43.64 -14.36
CA SER A 29 -22.75 44.97 -14.89
C SER A 29 -21.54 45.74 -14.36
N GLY A 30 -20.60 46.00 -15.27
CA GLY A 30 -19.72 47.15 -15.17
C GLY A 30 -18.32 46.95 -15.77
N GLY A 31 -18.10 47.55 -16.94
CA GLY A 31 -16.95 47.47 -17.81
C GLY A 31 -15.55 47.63 -17.23
N GLY A 32 -14.59 47.21 -18.01
CA GLY A 32 -13.18 47.47 -17.82
C GLY A 32 -12.33 46.32 -18.31
N GLY A 33 -11.78 46.44 -19.51
CA GLY A 33 -10.85 45.46 -20.06
C GLY A 33 -9.63 45.25 -19.17
N SER A 34 -9.35 44.03 -18.88
CA SER A 34 -8.03 43.61 -18.43
C SER A 34 -7.83 42.19 -18.94
N THR A 35 -6.85 42.05 -19.80
CA THR A 35 -6.30 40.80 -20.29
C THR A 35 -5.77 39.98 -19.09
N SER A 36 -6.59 39.08 -18.57
CA SER A 36 -6.10 38.08 -17.64
C SER A 36 -5.31 37.02 -18.41
N LYS A 37 -3.99 37.12 -18.30
CA LYS A 37 -3.12 35.98 -18.52
C LYS A 37 -3.71 34.80 -17.73
N SER A 38 -4.07 33.75 -18.42
CA SER A 38 -4.25 32.45 -17.80
C SER A 38 -2.89 32.03 -17.24
N GLU A 39 -2.69 32.20 -15.95
CA GLU A 39 -1.63 31.56 -15.24
C GLU A 39 -1.88 30.05 -15.34
N GLY A 40 -1.07 29.40 -16.19
CA GLY A 40 -0.98 27.95 -16.21
C GLY A 40 -0.65 27.50 -14.80
N LYS A 41 -1.51 26.74 -14.16
CA LYS A 41 -1.17 26.02 -12.94
C LYS A 41 0.03 25.16 -13.29
N GLU A 42 1.20 25.59 -12.85
CA GLU A 42 2.41 24.80 -12.88
C GLU A 42 2.09 23.50 -12.15
N LYS A 43 2.12 22.40 -12.89
CA LYS A 43 1.87 21.07 -12.33
C LYS A 43 3.02 20.84 -11.35
N ALA A 44 2.70 20.63 -10.07
CA ALA A 44 3.72 20.31 -9.07
C ALA A 44 4.63 19.19 -9.63
N PRO A 45 5.95 19.27 -9.43
CA PRO A 45 6.85 18.23 -9.90
C PRO A 45 6.38 16.90 -9.34
N VAL A 46 6.22 15.91 -10.24
CA VAL A 46 5.91 14.55 -9.84
C VAL A 46 7.15 14.02 -9.14
N ALA A 47 7.01 13.59 -7.89
CA ALA A 47 8.11 12.99 -7.15
C ALA A 47 8.67 11.78 -7.93
N GLU A 48 9.99 11.68 -8.02
CA GLU A 48 10.62 10.53 -8.66
C GLU A 48 10.43 9.30 -7.79
N LYS A 49 10.05 8.17 -8.42
CA LYS A 49 9.87 6.89 -7.76
C LYS A 49 11.08 6.00 -7.98
N THR A 50 11.51 5.32 -6.93
CA THR A 50 12.47 4.22 -7.04
C THR A 50 11.78 3.02 -7.67
N ASP A 51 12.40 2.43 -8.70
CA ASP A 51 11.89 1.28 -9.44
C ASP A 51 12.60 -0.01 -8.97
N PHE A 52 11.86 -0.84 -8.23
CA PHE A 52 12.31 -2.16 -7.78
C PHE A 52 11.93 -3.29 -8.77
N ILE A 53 11.68 -2.94 -10.04
CA ILE A 53 11.30 -3.84 -11.13
C ILE A 53 9.85 -4.31 -11.01
N TRP A 54 9.45 -4.92 -9.89
CA TRP A 54 8.11 -5.45 -9.69
C TRP A 54 7.18 -4.54 -8.86
N PHE A 55 7.71 -3.46 -8.34
CA PHE A 55 6.95 -2.32 -7.82
C PHE A 55 7.77 -1.05 -7.88
N LYS A 56 7.09 0.08 -7.91
CA LYS A 56 7.69 1.42 -7.81
C LYS A 56 7.12 2.13 -6.61
N VAL A 57 7.94 2.95 -5.96
CA VAL A 57 7.52 3.66 -4.76
C VAL A 57 8.32 4.95 -4.61
N GLU A 58 7.69 6.00 -4.10
CA GLU A 58 8.38 7.21 -3.65
C GLU A 58 9.10 6.90 -2.33
N MET A 59 10.43 7.03 -2.34
CA MET A 59 11.26 6.75 -1.16
C MET A 59 11.42 8.01 -0.32
N PRO A 60 10.89 8.06 0.93
CA PRO A 60 11.26 9.12 1.86
C PRO A 60 12.76 9.11 2.14
N GLU A 61 13.37 10.29 2.30
CA GLU A 61 14.83 10.41 2.56
C GLU A 61 15.31 9.62 3.78
N SER A 62 14.42 9.42 4.75
CA SER A 62 14.69 8.68 5.98
C SER A 62 14.60 7.16 5.83
N VAL A 63 14.01 6.67 4.73
CA VAL A 63 13.79 5.23 4.48
C VAL A 63 14.93 4.66 3.66
N GLY A 64 15.51 3.57 4.15
CA GLY A 64 16.60 2.86 3.49
C GLY A 64 16.17 1.50 2.93
N VAL A 65 17.08 0.86 2.20
CA VAL A 65 16.94 -0.54 1.77
C VAL A 65 17.76 -1.42 2.70
N SER A 66 17.15 -2.49 3.20
CA SER A 66 17.80 -3.40 4.16
C SER A 66 18.78 -4.35 3.47
N ASP A 67 20.00 -4.44 3.97
CA ASP A 67 20.99 -5.41 3.53
C ASP A 67 20.64 -6.87 3.94
N SER A 68 19.70 -7.04 4.86
CA SER A 68 19.33 -8.37 5.39
C SER A 68 18.22 -9.07 4.60
N ALA A 69 17.66 -8.41 3.58
CA ALA A 69 16.52 -8.92 2.82
C ALA A 69 16.85 -10.05 1.84
N GLY A 70 18.09 -10.26 1.52
CA GLY A 70 18.55 -11.09 0.42
C GLY A 70 19.18 -10.22 -0.67
N LYS A 71 19.83 -10.87 -1.63
CA LYS A 71 20.59 -10.11 -2.65
C LYS A 71 19.72 -9.58 -3.78
N ASN A 72 18.56 -10.19 -4.03
CA ASN A 72 17.80 -9.97 -5.26
C ASN A 72 16.57 -9.09 -5.02
N ALA A 73 16.20 -8.36 -6.05
CA ALA A 73 15.13 -7.36 -6.04
C ALA A 73 13.71 -7.93 -5.79
N ASP A 74 13.51 -9.25 -5.93
CA ASP A 74 12.25 -9.91 -5.56
C ASP A 74 12.02 -10.00 -4.04
N ARG A 75 13.02 -9.65 -3.23
CA ARG A 75 12.98 -9.72 -1.76
C ARG A 75 13.33 -8.39 -1.08
N VAL A 76 12.93 -7.29 -1.70
CA VAL A 76 13.17 -5.95 -1.13
C VAL A 76 12.54 -5.83 0.25
N GLN A 77 13.31 -5.30 1.19
CA GLN A 77 12.82 -4.84 2.49
C GLN A 77 13.29 -3.39 2.67
N LEU A 78 12.34 -2.52 2.97
CA LEU A 78 12.64 -1.14 3.31
C LEU A 78 12.73 -1.02 4.84
N THR A 79 13.64 -0.19 5.31
CA THR A 79 13.85 0.09 6.73
C THR A 79 13.47 1.51 7.03
N PHE A 80 12.65 1.70 8.05
CA PHE A 80 12.37 3.02 8.60
C PHE A 80 13.51 3.50 9.50
N PRO A 81 13.62 4.80 9.73
CA PRO A 81 14.62 5.34 10.64
C PRO A 81 14.45 4.69 12.02
N GLU A 82 15.57 4.34 12.65
CA GLU A 82 15.57 3.75 13.99
C GLU A 82 14.88 4.71 14.97
N ASN A 83 13.79 4.26 15.57
CA ASN A 83 13.30 4.87 16.78
C ASN A 83 14.11 4.34 17.99
N GLU A 84 13.95 4.93 19.17
CA GLU A 84 14.71 4.58 20.40
C GLU A 84 14.59 3.10 20.83
N ASN A 85 13.72 2.34 20.17
CA ASN A 85 13.52 0.91 20.37
C ASN A 85 14.38 0.15 19.35
N THR A 86 15.32 -0.61 19.83
CA THR A 86 16.35 -1.39 19.10
C THR A 86 15.86 -2.41 18.07
N THR A 87 14.62 -2.37 17.64
CA THR A 87 14.04 -3.27 16.63
C THR A 87 13.95 -2.54 15.30
N VAL A 88 14.52 -3.13 14.26
CA VAL A 88 14.46 -2.57 12.90
C VAL A 88 13.03 -2.58 12.40
N ASP A 89 12.47 -1.40 12.23
CA ASP A 89 11.15 -1.20 11.67
C ASP A 89 11.20 -1.43 10.16
N ARG A 90 10.25 -2.18 9.60
CA ARG A 90 10.34 -2.68 8.23
C ARG A 90 9.04 -2.55 7.45
N PHE A 91 9.19 -2.36 6.14
CA PHE A 91 8.16 -2.46 5.14
C PHE A 91 8.57 -3.53 4.13
N ILE A 92 7.81 -4.60 4.04
CA ILE A 92 8.16 -5.80 3.26
C ILE A 92 7.00 -6.14 2.32
N PRO A 93 7.07 -5.80 1.03
CA PRO A 93 6.10 -6.25 0.05
C PRO A 93 6.38 -7.69 -0.37
N VAL A 94 5.33 -8.48 -0.54
CA VAL A 94 5.39 -9.90 -0.96
C VAL A 94 4.28 -10.18 -1.96
N TRP A 95 4.63 -10.70 -3.12
CA TRP A 95 3.67 -11.18 -4.11
C TRP A 95 3.31 -12.65 -3.90
N GLN A 96 2.02 -12.93 -3.97
CA GLN A 96 1.42 -14.27 -3.86
C GLN A 96 0.77 -14.67 -5.18
N GLU A 97 1.42 -15.57 -5.92
CA GLU A 97 0.90 -16.06 -7.21
C GLU A 97 -0.38 -16.86 -7.00
N LYS A 98 -1.43 -16.56 -7.78
CA LYS A 98 -2.71 -17.29 -7.83
C LYS A 98 -3.56 -17.26 -6.56
N MET A 99 -3.25 -16.43 -5.61
CA MET A 99 -4.07 -16.21 -4.42
C MET A 99 -4.74 -14.85 -4.52
N THR A 100 -6.01 -14.77 -4.17
CA THR A 100 -6.68 -13.49 -3.97
C THR A 100 -6.20 -12.81 -2.67
N ALA A 101 -6.49 -11.52 -2.53
CA ALA A 101 -6.21 -10.81 -1.29
C ALA A 101 -6.90 -11.46 -0.08
N GLU A 102 -8.15 -11.93 -0.25
CA GLU A 102 -8.90 -12.61 0.79
C GLU A 102 -8.27 -13.97 1.17
N GLU A 103 -7.82 -14.76 0.19
CA GLU A 103 -7.15 -16.05 0.43
C GLU A 103 -5.80 -15.83 1.14
N SER A 104 -5.03 -14.84 0.70
CA SER A 104 -3.75 -14.47 1.30
C SER A 104 -3.93 -13.97 2.74
N PHE A 105 -4.95 -13.14 2.98
CA PHE A 105 -5.34 -12.70 4.32
C PHE A 105 -5.69 -13.88 5.22
N ALA A 106 -6.56 -14.77 4.76
CA ALA A 106 -6.99 -15.94 5.53
C ALA A 106 -5.81 -16.87 5.87
N GLU A 107 -4.89 -17.10 4.92
CA GLU A 107 -3.68 -17.87 5.16
C GLU A 107 -2.78 -17.25 6.24
N GLN A 108 -2.57 -15.92 6.21
CA GLN A 108 -1.77 -15.25 7.22
C GLN A 108 -2.47 -15.27 8.60
N ALA A 109 -3.78 -15.05 8.63
CA ALA A 109 -4.56 -15.16 9.86
C ALA A 109 -4.44 -16.57 10.48
N GLU A 110 -4.54 -17.63 9.69
CA GLU A 110 -4.36 -19.01 10.14
C GLU A 110 -2.95 -19.28 10.68
N ARG A 111 -1.91 -18.81 9.99
CA ARG A 111 -0.51 -18.95 10.41
C ARG A 111 -0.23 -18.32 11.77
N HIS A 112 -0.94 -17.25 12.09
CA HIS A 112 -0.72 -16.47 13.31
C HIS A 112 -1.67 -16.85 14.46
N THR A 113 -2.70 -17.69 14.19
CA THR A 113 -3.60 -18.22 15.22
C THR A 113 -2.90 -19.21 16.13
N GLY A 114 -2.36 -18.96 17.14
CA GLY A 114 -1.82 -19.93 18.12
C GLY A 114 -0.58 -19.46 18.84
N THR A 115 0.29 -18.75 18.16
CA THR A 115 1.51 -18.17 18.75
C THR A 115 1.39 -16.65 18.86
N PHE A 116 0.58 -16.04 18.00
CA PHE A 116 0.41 -14.60 17.87
C PHE A 116 -1.07 -14.25 17.97
N GLN A 117 -1.36 -13.08 18.52
CA GLN A 117 -2.73 -12.56 18.55
C GLN A 117 -3.00 -11.87 17.22
N TRP A 118 -3.71 -12.55 16.32
CA TRP A 118 -4.20 -11.94 15.09
C TRP A 118 -5.50 -11.19 15.37
N GLU A 119 -5.61 -9.98 14.85
CA GLU A 119 -6.79 -9.14 14.89
C GLU A 119 -7.08 -8.63 13.48
N ASP A 120 -8.32 -8.84 13.00
CA ASP A 120 -8.79 -8.29 11.73
C ASP A 120 -8.97 -6.78 11.88
N GLY A 121 -8.51 -6.02 10.90
CA GLY A 121 -8.69 -4.56 10.83
C GLY A 121 -9.73 -4.15 9.80
N ASP A 122 -10.12 -2.87 9.84
CA ASP A 122 -10.97 -2.30 8.81
C ASP A 122 -10.17 -2.11 7.50
N PRO A 123 -10.78 -2.32 6.33
CA PRO A 123 -10.11 -2.03 5.06
C PRO A 123 -9.70 -0.56 4.94
N VAL A 124 -8.56 -0.30 4.32
CA VAL A 124 -8.03 1.04 4.09
C VAL A 124 -7.84 1.30 2.59
N GLU A 125 -7.80 2.57 2.20
CA GLU A 125 -7.58 2.99 0.83
C GLU A 125 -6.23 3.69 0.68
N TYR A 126 -5.34 3.13 -0.17
CA TYR A 126 -4.08 3.75 -0.56
C TYR A 126 -3.86 3.65 -2.06
N ASN A 127 -3.45 4.72 -2.68
CA ASN A 127 -3.17 4.83 -4.12
C ASN A 127 -4.31 4.29 -5.01
N GLY A 128 -5.57 4.55 -4.64
CA GLY A 128 -6.76 4.10 -5.37
C GLY A 128 -7.02 2.60 -5.32
N ARG A 129 -6.43 1.89 -4.36
CA ARG A 129 -6.64 0.46 -4.09
C ARG A 129 -7.19 0.26 -2.69
N THR A 130 -8.14 -0.65 -2.57
CA THR A 130 -8.61 -1.15 -1.27
C THR A 130 -7.63 -2.21 -0.76
N TRP A 131 -7.24 -2.08 0.49
CA TRP A 131 -6.38 -3.02 1.19
C TRP A 131 -7.11 -3.63 2.37
N LEU A 132 -7.22 -4.93 2.42
CA LEU A 132 -7.64 -5.65 3.64
C LEU A 132 -6.52 -5.53 4.66
N THR A 133 -6.85 -5.35 5.93
CA THR A 133 -5.83 -5.18 6.97
C THR A 133 -6.00 -6.19 8.09
N GLY A 134 -4.89 -6.61 8.66
CA GLY A 134 -4.84 -7.41 9.87
C GLY A 134 -3.58 -7.09 10.66
N THR A 135 -3.64 -7.28 11.97
CA THR A 135 -2.50 -7.07 12.85
C THR A 135 -2.18 -8.32 13.64
N CYS A 136 -0.91 -8.54 13.92
CA CYS A 136 -0.50 -9.53 14.90
C CYS A 136 0.59 -8.96 15.81
N LYS A 137 0.65 -9.51 17.03
CA LYS A 137 1.63 -9.11 18.04
C LYS A 137 2.40 -10.32 18.49
N ASP A 138 3.72 -10.18 18.54
CA ASP A 138 4.62 -11.14 19.15
C ASP A 138 5.54 -10.46 20.17
N ASN A 139 6.50 -11.21 20.70
CA ASN A 139 7.50 -10.67 21.64
C ASN A 139 8.46 -9.66 20.98
N GLY A 140 8.45 -9.56 19.65
CA GLY A 140 9.32 -8.69 18.85
C GLY A 140 8.64 -7.44 18.34
N GLY A 141 7.32 -7.28 18.56
CA GLY A 141 6.60 -6.08 18.16
C GLY A 141 5.23 -6.33 17.56
N THR A 142 4.68 -5.28 16.96
CA THR A 142 3.42 -5.31 16.22
C THR A 142 3.71 -5.39 14.73
N TYR A 143 2.99 -6.26 14.05
CA TYR A 143 3.03 -6.40 12.59
C TYR A 143 1.66 -6.03 12.03
N THR A 144 1.63 -5.10 11.10
CA THR A 144 0.44 -4.77 10.31
C THR A 144 0.60 -5.34 8.93
N TYR A 145 -0.41 -6.06 8.48
CA TYR A 145 -0.48 -6.65 7.14
C TYR A 145 -1.55 -5.93 6.33
N LEU A 146 -1.22 -5.61 5.08
CA LEU A 146 -2.14 -5.02 4.10
C LEU A 146 -2.16 -5.93 2.88
N PHE A 147 -3.34 -6.30 2.38
CA PHE A 147 -3.51 -7.21 1.24
C PHE A 147 -4.34 -6.54 0.16
N THR A 148 -3.90 -6.63 -1.09
CA THR A 148 -4.66 -6.16 -2.25
C THR A 148 -4.50 -7.11 -3.43
N ASP A 149 -5.53 -7.16 -4.28
CA ASP A 149 -5.47 -7.93 -5.52
C ASP A 149 -4.60 -7.22 -6.57
N VAL A 150 -3.89 -8.03 -7.35
CA VAL A 150 -3.15 -7.66 -8.54
C VAL A 150 -3.50 -8.63 -9.68
N ASP A 151 -3.07 -8.35 -10.91
CA ASP A 151 -3.51 -9.10 -12.11
C ASP A 151 -3.41 -10.62 -11.97
N THR A 152 -2.30 -11.14 -11.43
CA THR A 152 -2.03 -12.59 -11.39
C THR A 152 -1.99 -13.17 -9.96
N GLY A 153 -2.65 -12.52 -9.02
CA GLY A 153 -2.66 -12.94 -7.62
C GLY A 153 -2.91 -11.79 -6.66
N SER A 154 -2.20 -11.77 -5.56
CA SER A 154 -2.27 -10.69 -4.57
C SER A 154 -0.88 -10.22 -4.16
N VAL A 155 -0.83 -9.03 -3.61
CA VAL A 155 0.33 -8.54 -2.87
C VAL A 155 -0.09 -8.31 -1.43
N TYR A 156 0.73 -8.76 -0.49
CA TYR A 156 0.64 -8.23 0.85
C TYR A 156 1.89 -7.43 1.22
N ILE A 157 1.69 -6.44 2.06
CA ILE A 157 2.75 -5.63 2.64
C ILE A 157 2.74 -5.90 4.15
N MET A 158 3.87 -6.34 4.69
CA MET A 158 4.06 -6.46 6.13
C MET A 158 4.83 -5.25 6.63
N ILE A 159 4.22 -4.50 7.53
CA ILE A 159 4.84 -3.35 8.20
C ILE A 159 5.06 -3.72 9.66
N ARG A 160 6.28 -3.53 10.15
CA ARG A 160 6.64 -3.88 11.53
C ARG A 160 6.92 -2.63 12.34
N ASN A 161 6.25 -2.50 13.49
CA ASN A 161 6.41 -1.47 14.53
C ASN A 161 6.22 -0.01 14.06
N VAL A 162 5.61 0.20 12.90
CA VAL A 162 5.33 1.52 12.33
C VAL A 162 3.83 1.68 12.22
N ASP A 163 3.31 2.82 12.62
CA ASP A 163 1.91 3.17 12.44
C ASP A 163 1.67 3.50 10.95
N LEU A 164 0.53 3.06 10.41
CA LEU A 164 0.15 3.34 9.02
C LEU A 164 0.00 4.84 8.73
N HIS A 165 -0.24 5.65 9.77
CA HIS A 165 -0.38 7.11 9.68
C HIS A 165 0.95 7.87 9.88
N GLU A 166 2.05 7.17 10.09
CA GLU A 166 3.36 7.81 10.05
C GLU A 166 3.65 8.26 8.62
N LYS A 167 4.22 9.45 8.48
CA LYS A 167 4.43 10.12 7.19
C LYS A 167 5.17 9.24 6.18
N GLU A 168 6.17 8.53 6.63
CA GLU A 168 6.98 7.63 5.80
C GLU A 168 6.15 6.45 5.28
N ALA A 169 5.37 5.82 6.16
CA ALA A 169 4.48 4.71 5.80
C ALA A 169 3.38 5.18 4.83
N GLU A 170 2.75 6.32 5.11
CA GLU A 170 1.74 6.92 4.23
C GLU A 170 2.34 7.26 2.85
N THR A 171 3.56 7.80 2.78
CA THR A 171 4.23 8.12 1.52
C THR A 171 4.45 6.87 0.70
N LEU A 172 4.99 5.81 1.29
CA LEU A 172 5.19 4.52 0.61
C LEU A 172 3.87 3.94 0.11
N LEU A 173 2.84 3.85 0.96
CA LEU A 173 1.56 3.25 0.63
C LEU A 173 0.78 4.04 -0.43
N ASN A 174 0.80 5.37 -0.36
CA ASN A 174 0.12 6.23 -1.34
C ASN A 174 0.85 6.31 -2.69
N SER A 175 2.11 5.93 -2.75
CA SER A 175 2.91 6.00 -3.97
C SER A 175 3.18 4.66 -4.64
N ILE A 176 2.93 3.52 -3.96
CA ILE A 176 3.26 2.20 -4.49
C ILE A 176 2.47 1.87 -5.77
N GLU A 177 3.17 1.44 -6.79
CA GLU A 177 2.62 1.02 -8.08
C GLU A 177 3.12 -0.36 -8.44
N PHE A 178 2.27 -1.17 -9.05
CA PHE A 178 2.62 -2.49 -9.57
C PHE A 178 2.50 -2.48 -11.10
N PRO A 179 3.39 -3.18 -11.82
CA PRO A 179 3.27 -3.34 -13.27
C PRO A 179 2.06 -4.20 -13.65
N ASP A 180 1.58 -4.06 -14.88
CA ASP A 180 0.47 -4.87 -15.41
C ASP A 180 0.78 -6.37 -15.41
N ASP A 181 2.02 -6.77 -15.73
CA ASP A 181 2.50 -8.16 -15.63
C ASP A 181 3.46 -8.30 -14.45
N ILE A 182 2.90 -8.36 -13.25
CA ILE A 182 3.68 -8.51 -12.01
C ILE A 182 4.45 -9.84 -11.98
N LYS A 183 3.92 -10.91 -12.59
CA LYS A 183 4.59 -12.20 -12.65
C LYS A 183 5.91 -12.15 -13.46
N ALA A 184 5.87 -11.51 -14.62
CA ALA A 184 7.07 -11.30 -15.41
C ALA A 184 8.08 -10.44 -14.66
N ALA A 185 7.61 -9.35 -14.04
CA ALA A 185 8.44 -8.43 -13.27
C ALA A 185 9.10 -9.08 -12.05
N VAL A 186 8.38 -9.90 -11.27
CA VAL A 186 8.96 -10.67 -10.15
C VAL A 186 9.96 -11.70 -10.65
N THR A 187 9.69 -12.31 -11.80
CA THR A 187 10.63 -13.28 -12.41
C THR A 187 11.94 -12.59 -12.82
N GLU A 188 11.86 -11.41 -13.40
CA GLU A 188 13.02 -10.57 -13.72
C GLU A 188 13.78 -10.15 -12.45
N ALA A 189 13.06 -9.65 -11.44
CA ALA A 189 13.62 -9.20 -10.19
C ALA A 189 14.44 -10.26 -9.44
N ARG A 190 14.12 -11.54 -9.62
CA ARG A 190 14.91 -12.67 -9.07
C ARG A 190 16.33 -12.76 -9.64
N GLY A 191 16.56 -12.20 -10.83
CA GLY A 191 17.87 -12.18 -11.49
C GLY A 191 18.68 -10.90 -11.26
N VAL A 192 18.10 -9.89 -10.58
CA VAL A 192 18.71 -8.56 -10.42
C VAL A 192 19.10 -8.35 -8.96
N GLU A 193 20.34 -7.94 -8.72
CA GLU A 193 20.79 -7.59 -7.36
C GLU A 193 20.25 -6.23 -6.94
N ILE A 194 19.75 -6.13 -5.70
CA ILE A 194 19.21 -4.88 -5.12
C ILE A 194 20.24 -3.76 -5.18
N SER A 195 21.53 -4.08 -4.99
CA SER A 195 22.62 -3.12 -5.03
C SER A 195 22.80 -2.42 -6.39
N SER A 196 22.21 -2.97 -7.46
CA SER A 196 22.22 -2.34 -8.79
C SER A 196 21.05 -1.39 -9.05
N ILE A 197 20.09 -1.32 -8.13
CA ILE A 197 18.93 -0.42 -8.24
C ILE A 197 19.32 0.98 -7.78
N GLU A 198 19.04 1.97 -8.61
CA GLU A 198 19.22 3.38 -8.26
C GLU A 198 18.08 3.83 -7.34
N ILE A 199 18.40 4.19 -6.11
CA ILE A 199 17.46 4.76 -5.16
C ILE A 199 17.30 6.25 -5.46
N LYS A 200 16.08 6.70 -5.63
CA LYS A 200 15.72 8.08 -6.01
C LYS A 200 14.94 8.76 -4.90
#